data_52684bf6d47fb3f878c5d2a6d7d699de
#
_entry.id   52684bf6d47fb3f878c5d2a6d7d699de
#
_cell.length_a   1.000
_cell.length_b   1.000
_cell.length_c   1.000
_cell.angle_alpha   90.00
_cell.angle_beta   90.00
_cell.angle_gamma   90.00
#
_symmetry.space_group_name_H-M   'P 1'
#
loop_
_entity.id
_entity.type
_entity.pdbx_description
1 polymer ?
#
loop_
_entity_poly.entity_id
_entity_poly.type
_entity_poly.pdbx_seq_one_letter_code
_entity_poly.pdbx_strand_id
1 'polypeptide(L)'
;MVNRSATSRSIVAICRWRPAAMVTLAMVAAVTGDALATSARPAPPAETMAPRAAGEPIMAIVSIKTQQVTLYDADGWILRAPVSTGVTGRETPAGVFAVLEKEKDHHSTMYDDAWMPNMQRITWNGIALHGGPLPGYAASHGCVRMPYGFAEKLFDKTRIGMRVIIAPNDAAPVEISHAALFTPKADADASASARAGTLAREAAEATTAADDAKKAAARAARDTA
;
A
#
# COMPACT_ATOMS: atom_id res chain seq x y z
N MET A 1 -50.94 33.47 -60.22
CA MET A 1 -50.96 34.79 -60.85
C MET A 1 -49.53 35.30 -60.91
N VAL A 2 -49.05 35.36 -62.14
CA VAL A 2 -48.29 36.43 -62.81
C VAL A 2 -46.87 36.59 -62.24
N ASN A 3 -45.79 36.03 -62.82
CA ASN A 3 -45.18 36.23 -64.15
C ASN A 3 -44.29 37.51 -64.21
N ARG A 4 -43.10 37.28 -64.72
CA ARG A 4 -42.17 38.04 -65.58
C ARG A 4 -40.79 38.23 -64.99
N SER A 5 -39.73 37.54 -65.47
CA SER A 5 -38.99 37.71 -66.74
C SER A 5 -38.41 39.10 -66.95
N ALA A 6 -37.10 39.16 -67.09
CA ALA A 6 -36.38 39.83 -68.20
C ALA A 6 -34.86 39.78 -67.86
N THR A 7 -34.15 39.01 -68.63
CA THR A 7 -33.31 39.25 -69.81
C THR A 7 -32.17 40.24 -69.67
N SER A 8 -30.97 39.68 -69.79
CA SER A 8 -29.90 39.97 -70.76
C SER A 8 -29.24 41.34 -70.80
N ARG A 9 -27.93 41.36 -70.70
CA ARG A 9 -27.01 41.81 -71.79
C ARG A 9 -25.55 41.59 -71.49
N SER A 10 -24.93 40.82 -72.35
CA SER A 10 -23.49 40.67 -72.49
C SER A 10 -22.81 41.99 -72.87
N ILE A 11 -21.68 42.29 -72.31
CA ILE A 11 -20.66 43.17 -72.93
C ILE A 11 -19.30 42.48 -72.79
N VAL A 12 -18.79 42.07 -73.95
CA VAL A 12 -17.44 41.60 -74.19
C VAL A 12 -16.55 42.82 -74.26
N ALA A 13 -15.51 42.86 -73.40
CA ALA A 13 -14.40 43.80 -73.54
C ALA A 13 -13.08 43.02 -73.51
N ILE A 14 -12.49 42.95 -74.66
CA ILE A 14 -11.14 42.44 -74.91
C ILE A 14 -10.15 43.52 -74.49
N CYS A 15 -9.21 43.26 -73.59
CA CYS A 15 -8.04 44.09 -73.47
C CYS A 15 -6.81 43.35 -72.97
N ARG A 16 -5.95 43.06 -73.86
CA ARG A 16 -4.47 43.13 -73.92
C ARG A 16 -3.67 42.55 -72.73
N TRP A 17 -3.00 41.50 -73.06
CA TRP A 17 -1.87 40.94 -72.35
C TRP A 17 -0.72 41.90 -72.14
N ARG A 18 -0.21 41.95 -70.87
CA ARG A 18 1.16 42.37 -70.54
C ARG A 18 1.72 41.30 -69.59
N PRO A 19 2.89 40.73 -69.85
CA PRO A 19 3.55 39.82 -68.92
C PRO A 19 4.20 40.62 -67.81
N ALA A 20 3.75 40.46 -66.57
CA ALA A 20 4.46 40.94 -65.39
C ALA A 20 5.08 39.74 -64.67
N ALA A 21 6.37 39.83 -64.46
CA ALA A 21 7.19 38.82 -63.82
C ALA A 21 6.63 38.44 -62.46
N MET A 22 6.32 37.19 -62.25
CA MET A 22 6.03 36.60 -60.92
C MET A 22 7.36 36.42 -60.17
N VAL A 23 7.61 37.27 -59.18
CA VAL A 23 8.52 36.96 -58.11
C VAL A 23 7.76 36.11 -57.10
N THR A 24 7.98 34.83 -57.13
CA THR A 24 7.48 33.90 -56.11
C THR A 24 8.34 34.06 -54.85
N LEU A 25 7.82 34.84 -53.91
CA LEU A 25 8.35 34.87 -52.55
C LEU A 25 7.84 33.61 -51.84
N ALA A 26 8.69 32.58 -51.72
CA ALA A 26 8.43 31.41 -50.92
C ALA A 26 8.53 31.80 -49.43
N MET A 27 7.40 32.08 -48.81
CA MET A 27 7.31 32.10 -47.34
C MET A 27 7.43 30.68 -46.83
N VAL A 28 8.60 30.29 -46.33
CA VAL A 28 8.78 29.13 -45.48
C VAL A 28 8.17 29.49 -44.11
N ALA A 29 6.93 29.10 -43.89
CA ALA A 29 6.36 29.12 -42.56
C ALA A 29 7.07 28.03 -41.74
N ALA A 30 8.05 28.40 -40.94
CA ALA A 30 8.58 27.57 -39.88
C ALA A 30 7.48 27.38 -38.85
N VAL A 31 6.75 26.26 -38.95
CA VAL A 31 5.87 25.78 -37.87
C VAL A 31 6.81 25.31 -36.76
N THR A 32 7.16 26.21 -35.85
CA THR A 32 7.69 25.83 -34.56
C THR A 32 6.55 25.17 -33.80
N GLY A 33 6.45 23.86 -33.97
CA GLY A 33 5.59 23.04 -33.10
C GLY A 33 6.14 23.16 -31.69
N ASP A 34 5.50 23.97 -30.86
CA ASP A 34 5.60 23.84 -29.42
C ASP A 34 5.12 22.41 -29.09
N ALA A 35 6.08 21.50 -29.02
CA ALA A 35 5.88 20.23 -28.36
C ALA A 35 5.54 20.57 -26.92
N LEU A 36 4.25 20.58 -26.60
CA LEU A 36 3.78 20.53 -25.23
C LEU A 36 4.45 19.30 -24.60
N ALA A 37 5.58 19.54 -23.94
CA ALA A 37 6.22 18.55 -23.10
C ALA A 37 5.17 18.17 -22.05
N THR A 38 4.44 17.10 -22.33
CA THR A 38 3.59 16.47 -21.35
C THR A 38 4.53 16.07 -20.23
N SER A 39 4.53 16.88 -19.17
CA SER A 39 5.29 16.59 -17.95
C SER A 39 4.86 15.20 -17.51
N ALA A 40 5.65 14.20 -17.84
CA ALA A 40 5.42 12.85 -17.40
C ALA A 40 5.38 12.88 -15.88
N ARG A 41 4.22 12.55 -15.30
CA ARG A 41 4.06 12.44 -13.87
C ARG A 41 5.19 11.53 -13.36
N PRO A 42 5.98 11.94 -12.36
CA PRO A 42 7.03 11.10 -11.81
C PRO A 42 6.45 9.72 -11.50
N ALA A 43 7.14 8.67 -11.91
CA ALA A 43 6.75 7.31 -11.57
C ALA A 43 6.61 7.23 -10.04
N PRO A 44 5.59 6.55 -9.52
CA PRO A 44 5.47 6.36 -8.07
C PRO A 44 6.76 5.74 -7.54
N PRO A 45 7.21 6.13 -6.34
CA PRO A 45 8.43 5.57 -5.76
C PRO A 45 8.32 4.04 -5.74
N ALA A 46 9.37 3.38 -6.22
CA ALA A 46 9.41 1.92 -6.27
C ALA A 46 9.55 1.33 -4.85
N GLU A 47 9.14 0.08 -4.69
CA GLU A 47 9.45 -0.68 -3.49
C GLU A 47 10.97 -0.74 -3.27
N THR A 48 11.41 -0.51 -2.03
CA THR A 48 12.81 -0.58 -1.65
C THR A 48 13.01 -1.47 -0.43
N MET A 49 14.15 -2.18 -0.42
CA MET A 49 14.61 -2.99 0.71
C MET A 49 15.84 -2.35 1.34
N ALA A 50 16.00 -2.52 2.65
CA ALA A 50 17.23 -2.11 3.32
C ALA A 50 18.43 -2.92 2.81
N PRO A 51 19.63 -2.31 2.73
CA PRO A 51 20.85 -3.00 2.26
C PRO A 51 21.47 -3.91 3.32
N ARG A 52 20.66 -4.47 4.22
CA ARG A 52 21.06 -5.38 5.30
C ARG A 52 20.07 -6.54 5.41
N ALA A 53 20.46 -7.59 6.11
CA ALA A 53 19.55 -8.67 6.46
C ALA A 53 18.41 -8.11 7.34
N ALA A 54 17.18 -8.48 7.00
CA ALA A 54 16.01 -8.10 7.78
C ALA A 54 15.90 -8.98 9.04
N GLY A 55 15.69 -8.35 10.18
CA GLY A 55 15.27 -8.99 11.42
C GLY A 55 13.76 -9.25 11.44
N GLU A 56 13.24 -9.62 12.61
CA GLU A 56 11.82 -9.80 12.83
C GLU A 56 11.08 -8.46 12.81
N PRO A 57 10.05 -8.29 11.98
CA PRO A 57 9.29 -7.05 11.93
C PRO A 57 8.55 -6.74 13.24
N ILE A 58 8.67 -5.51 13.73
CA ILE A 58 8.05 -5.04 14.97
C ILE A 58 6.95 -4.02 14.76
N MET A 59 7.03 -3.21 13.69
CA MET A 59 6.03 -2.19 13.38
C MET A 59 6.04 -1.76 11.92
N ALA A 60 4.93 -1.23 11.46
CA ALA A 60 4.80 -0.49 10.20
C ALA A 60 4.44 0.96 10.49
N ILE A 61 5.06 1.91 9.77
CA ILE A 61 4.72 3.34 9.83
C ILE A 61 4.24 3.77 8.44
N VAL A 62 3.04 4.32 8.37
CA VAL A 62 2.46 4.91 7.16
C VAL A 62 2.53 6.42 7.29
N SER A 63 3.19 7.10 6.36
CA SER A 63 3.17 8.55 6.23
C SER A 63 2.07 8.98 5.26
N ILE A 64 1.10 9.74 5.76
CA ILE A 64 0.03 10.31 4.92
C ILE A 64 0.61 11.37 3.99
N LYS A 65 1.57 12.16 4.46
CA LYS A 65 2.19 13.24 3.68
C LYS A 65 2.93 12.74 2.46
N THR A 66 3.79 11.72 2.62
CA THR A 66 4.61 11.20 1.52
C THR A 66 3.98 10.01 0.82
N GLN A 67 2.81 9.55 1.27
CA GLN A 67 2.13 8.38 0.71
C GLN A 67 3.07 7.17 0.66
N GLN A 68 3.69 6.86 1.79
CA GLN A 68 4.65 5.78 1.92
C GLN A 68 4.39 4.95 3.18
N VAL A 69 4.60 3.65 3.09
CA VAL A 69 4.68 2.74 4.24
C VAL A 69 6.12 2.28 4.41
N THR A 70 6.58 2.22 5.64
CA THR A 70 7.90 1.69 6.03
C THR A 70 7.72 0.64 7.11
N LEU A 71 8.26 -0.55 6.89
CA LEU A 71 8.32 -1.63 7.87
C LEU A 71 9.64 -1.57 8.61
N TYR A 72 9.62 -1.76 9.92
CA TYR A 72 10.77 -1.68 10.81
C TYR A 72 10.95 -2.98 11.60
N ASP A 73 12.20 -3.34 11.84
CA ASP A 73 12.63 -4.26 12.88
C ASP A 73 13.36 -3.50 14.01
N ALA A 74 14.07 -4.21 14.91
CA ALA A 74 14.79 -3.61 16.02
C ALA A 74 15.97 -2.72 15.57
N ASP A 75 16.55 -3.01 14.40
CA ASP A 75 17.75 -2.33 13.89
C ASP A 75 17.43 -1.20 12.90
N GLY A 76 16.16 -0.96 12.61
CA GLY A 76 15.70 0.12 11.73
C GLY A 76 14.74 -0.33 10.64
N TRP A 77 14.69 0.41 9.53
CA TRP A 77 13.77 0.08 8.43
C TRP A 77 14.26 -1.13 7.61
N ILE A 78 13.32 -1.95 7.14
CA ILE A 78 13.61 -3.15 6.33
C ILE A 78 12.95 -3.13 4.95
N LEU A 79 11.72 -2.58 4.84
CA LEU A 79 10.97 -2.49 3.59
C LEU A 79 10.26 -1.15 3.51
N ARG A 80 10.18 -0.58 2.29
CA ARG A 80 9.39 0.61 1.98
C ARG A 80 8.63 0.43 0.68
N ALA A 81 7.43 0.98 0.64
CA ALA A 81 6.64 1.03 -0.58
C ALA A 81 5.74 2.27 -0.63
N PRO A 82 5.34 2.71 -1.84
CA PRO A 82 4.31 3.73 -1.97
C PRO A 82 2.97 3.17 -1.49
N VAL A 83 2.09 4.07 -1.03
CA VAL A 83 0.71 3.74 -0.67
C VAL A 83 -0.27 4.73 -1.28
N SER A 84 -1.55 4.43 -1.17
CA SER A 84 -2.63 5.38 -1.42
C SER A 84 -3.59 5.34 -0.23
N THR A 85 -3.58 6.41 0.57
CA THR A 85 -4.43 6.59 1.75
C THR A 85 -5.79 7.19 1.39
N GLY A 86 -6.63 7.47 2.38
CA GLY A 86 -7.96 8.03 2.21
C GLY A 86 -7.98 9.44 1.62
N VAL A 87 -8.97 9.70 0.77
CA VAL A 87 -9.24 11.05 0.21
C VAL A 87 -9.79 11.99 1.27
N THR A 88 -9.81 13.30 0.95
CA THR A 88 -10.50 14.31 1.77
C THR A 88 -11.96 13.93 2.02
N GLY A 89 -12.36 13.99 3.28
CA GLY A 89 -13.69 13.57 3.76
C GLY A 89 -13.81 12.05 4.05
N ARG A 90 -12.78 11.29 3.75
CA ARG A 90 -12.63 9.85 4.06
C ARG A 90 -11.17 9.54 4.39
N GLU A 91 -10.57 10.36 5.22
CA GLU A 91 -9.15 10.28 5.56
C GLU A 91 -8.82 8.98 6.28
N THR A 92 -7.63 8.47 6.03
CA THR A 92 -7.06 7.44 6.89
C THR A 92 -6.78 8.06 8.26
N PRO A 93 -7.34 7.53 9.35
CA PRO A 93 -7.18 8.13 10.68
C PRO A 93 -5.74 8.03 11.15
N ALA A 94 -5.16 9.16 11.57
CA ALA A 94 -3.86 9.17 12.23
C ALA A 94 -3.96 8.56 13.62
N GLY A 95 -2.91 7.81 14.02
CA GLY A 95 -2.89 7.19 15.34
C GLY A 95 -1.97 5.96 15.40
N VAL A 96 -2.02 5.30 16.55
CA VAL A 96 -1.31 4.04 16.81
C VAL A 96 -2.34 2.92 16.86
N PHE A 97 -2.19 1.97 15.95
CA PHE A 97 -3.08 0.84 15.77
C PHE A 97 -2.32 -0.48 15.94
N ALA A 98 -3.05 -1.58 15.87
CA ALA A 98 -2.51 -2.92 15.75
C ALA A 98 -3.21 -3.67 14.61
N VAL A 99 -2.57 -4.66 14.04
CA VAL A 99 -3.21 -5.61 13.15
C VAL A 99 -4.21 -6.44 13.96
N LEU A 100 -5.50 -6.31 13.68
CA LEU A 100 -6.59 -6.96 14.41
C LEU A 100 -7.00 -8.28 13.76
N GLU A 101 -6.93 -8.32 12.43
CA GLU A 101 -7.39 -9.43 11.61
C GLU A 101 -6.56 -9.47 10.33
N LYS A 102 -6.38 -10.66 9.77
CA LYS A 102 -5.69 -10.89 8.50
C LYS A 102 -6.50 -11.84 7.64
N GLU A 103 -6.79 -11.43 6.41
CA GLU A 103 -7.50 -12.24 5.43
C GLU A 103 -6.84 -12.12 4.06
N LYS A 104 -6.48 -13.26 3.47
CA LYS A 104 -5.68 -13.27 2.23
C LYS A 104 -6.50 -12.85 1.02
N ASP A 105 -7.78 -13.23 0.99
CA ASP A 105 -8.71 -12.95 -0.10
C ASP A 105 -10.00 -12.33 0.47
N HIS A 106 -9.93 -11.04 0.77
CA HIS A 106 -11.01 -10.29 1.38
C HIS A 106 -11.76 -9.44 0.36
N HIS A 107 -13.10 -9.43 0.47
CA HIS A 107 -13.99 -8.56 -0.26
C HIS A 107 -14.73 -7.62 0.69
N SER A 108 -14.79 -6.35 0.33
CA SER A 108 -15.43 -5.33 1.16
C SER A 108 -16.94 -5.53 1.22
N THR A 109 -17.50 -5.63 2.41
CA THR A 109 -18.96 -5.62 2.62
C THR A 109 -19.55 -4.20 2.60
N MET A 110 -18.72 -3.16 2.59
CA MET A 110 -19.14 -1.76 2.65
C MET A 110 -19.04 -1.03 1.30
N TYR A 111 -18.28 -1.55 0.34
CA TYR A 111 -17.96 -0.86 -0.93
C TYR A 111 -17.99 -1.84 -2.10
N ASP A 112 -19.17 -2.07 -2.69
CA ASP A 112 -19.40 -2.78 -3.96
C ASP A 112 -18.54 -4.04 -4.17
N ASP A 113 -18.41 -4.86 -3.13
CA ASP A 113 -17.61 -6.09 -3.17
C ASP A 113 -16.15 -5.86 -3.61
N ALA A 114 -15.59 -4.68 -3.32
CA ALA A 114 -14.24 -4.31 -3.72
C ALA A 114 -13.21 -5.30 -3.18
N TRP A 115 -12.43 -5.87 -4.09
CA TRP A 115 -11.39 -6.84 -3.74
C TRP A 115 -10.21 -6.18 -3.00
N MET A 116 -9.87 -6.73 -1.85
CA MET A 116 -8.87 -6.23 -0.91
C MET A 116 -7.86 -7.35 -0.56
N PRO A 117 -7.03 -7.80 -1.51
CA PRO A 117 -6.13 -8.93 -1.28
C PRO A 117 -5.09 -8.63 -0.20
N ASN A 118 -4.76 -9.66 0.57
CA ASN A 118 -3.82 -9.59 1.70
C ASN A 118 -4.22 -8.51 2.72
N MET A 119 -5.52 -8.46 3.03
CA MET A 119 -6.11 -7.51 3.95
C MET A 119 -5.59 -7.72 5.38
N GLN A 120 -5.22 -6.62 6.02
CA GLN A 120 -4.82 -6.52 7.41
C GLN A 120 -5.63 -5.40 8.06
N ARG A 121 -6.66 -5.78 8.80
CA ARG A 121 -7.57 -4.84 9.49
C ARG A 121 -6.85 -4.16 10.65
N ILE A 122 -7.00 -2.85 10.77
CA ILE A 122 -6.42 -2.08 11.88
C ILE A 122 -7.46 -1.36 12.73
N THR A 123 -8.72 -1.30 12.28
CA THR A 123 -9.84 -0.77 13.06
C THR A 123 -11.10 -1.60 12.82
N TRP A 124 -11.97 -1.71 13.83
CA TRP A 124 -13.24 -2.44 13.70
C TRP A 124 -14.28 -1.72 12.84
N ASN A 125 -14.10 -0.43 12.55
CA ASN A 125 -14.94 0.31 11.61
C ASN A 125 -14.47 0.20 10.15
N GLY A 126 -13.57 -0.74 9.82
CA GLY A 126 -13.29 -1.15 8.45
C GLY A 126 -12.01 -0.60 7.82
N ILE A 127 -11.16 0.12 8.56
CA ILE A 127 -9.86 0.58 8.03
C ILE A 127 -8.87 -0.59 8.03
N ALA A 128 -8.21 -0.81 6.89
CA ALA A 128 -7.25 -1.89 6.68
C ALA A 128 -6.10 -1.49 5.75
N LEU A 129 -5.02 -2.25 5.81
CA LEU A 129 -3.97 -2.26 4.80
C LEU A 129 -4.25 -3.41 3.82
N HIS A 130 -4.14 -3.18 2.52
CA HIS A 130 -4.39 -4.22 1.51
C HIS A 130 -3.75 -3.91 0.16
N GLY A 131 -3.66 -4.88 -0.72
CA GLY A 131 -3.26 -4.69 -2.11
C GLY A 131 -4.31 -3.93 -2.91
N GLY A 132 -3.87 -3.00 -3.76
CA GLY A 132 -4.81 -2.25 -4.59
C GLY A 132 -4.13 -1.28 -5.56
N PRO A 133 -4.91 -0.65 -6.44
CA PRO A 133 -4.38 0.30 -7.41
C PRO A 133 -3.85 1.57 -6.72
N LEU A 134 -2.67 2.04 -7.17
CA LEU A 134 -2.00 3.22 -6.68
C LEU A 134 -1.94 4.31 -7.76
N PRO A 135 -2.77 5.34 -7.68
CA PRO A 135 -2.73 6.44 -8.65
C PRO A 135 -1.60 7.45 -8.37
N GLY A 136 -0.83 7.28 -7.27
CA GLY A 136 0.25 8.17 -6.85
C GLY A 136 -0.22 9.33 -5.94
N TYR A 137 -1.41 9.26 -5.41
CA TYR A 137 -2.00 10.20 -4.45
C TYR A 137 -3.03 9.48 -3.56
N ALA A 138 -3.53 10.15 -2.52
CA ALA A 138 -4.60 9.65 -1.67
C ALA A 138 -5.89 9.47 -2.50
N ALA A 139 -6.39 8.23 -2.60
CA ALA A 139 -7.53 7.89 -3.47
C ALA A 139 -8.43 6.78 -2.88
N SER A 140 -8.20 6.35 -1.64
CA SER A 140 -9.00 5.31 -0.99
C SER A 140 -10.17 5.91 -0.21
N HIS A 141 -11.02 5.06 0.31
CA HIS A 141 -12.10 5.43 1.23
C HIS A 141 -11.71 5.32 2.72
N GLY A 142 -10.40 5.46 3.00
CA GLY A 142 -9.83 5.39 4.34
C GLY A 142 -8.80 4.26 4.52
N CYS A 143 -8.88 3.18 3.77
CA CYS A 143 -7.90 2.11 3.79
C CYS A 143 -6.53 2.57 3.22
N VAL A 144 -5.48 1.83 3.52
CA VAL A 144 -4.14 2.02 2.98
C VAL A 144 -3.92 1.01 1.87
N ARG A 145 -3.99 1.46 0.61
CA ARG A 145 -3.70 0.62 -0.54
C ARG A 145 -2.20 0.54 -0.76
N MET A 146 -1.71 -0.64 -1.06
CA MET A 146 -0.30 -0.95 -1.33
C MET A 146 -0.14 -1.64 -2.67
N PRO A 147 1.05 -1.64 -3.30
CA PRO A 147 1.33 -2.50 -4.44
C PRO A 147 0.99 -3.96 -4.10
N TYR A 148 0.39 -4.71 -5.01
CA TYR A 148 -0.07 -6.08 -4.75
C TYR A 148 1.04 -6.98 -4.21
N GLY A 149 2.21 -6.99 -4.85
CA GLY A 149 3.35 -7.79 -4.41
C GLY A 149 3.94 -7.34 -3.06
N PHE A 150 3.85 -6.05 -2.73
CA PHE A 150 4.24 -5.56 -1.41
C PHE A 150 3.23 -5.96 -0.34
N ALA A 151 1.93 -5.88 -0.64
CA ALA A 151 0.88 -6.29 0.28
C ALA A 151 1.01 -7.77 0.66
N GLU A 152 1.35 -8.64 -0.30
CA GLU A 152 1.65 -10.05 -0.04
C GLU A 152 2.86 -10.23 0.87
N LYS A 153 3.99 -9.57 0.56
CA LYS A 153 5.20 -9.62 1.40
C LYS A 153 4.94 -9.10 2.82
N LEU A 154 4.18 -8.00 2.94
CA LEU A 154 3.81 -7.44 4.24
C LEU A 154 2.92 -8.41 5.00
N PHE A 155 1.94 -9.01 4.32
CA PHE A 155 1.05 -10.00 4.92
C PHE A 155 1.83 -11.17 5.52
N ASP A 156 2.78 -11.73 4.80
CA ASP A 156 3.58 -12.86 5.27
C ASP A 156 4.51 -12.50 6.45
N LYS A 157 4.98 -11.25 6.49
CA LYS A 157 5.93 -10.76 7.51
C LYS A 157 5.26 -10.22 8.78
N THR A 158 3.96 -9.95 8.74
CA THR A 158 3.22 -9.34 9.87
C THR A 158 2.43 -10.39 10.64
N ARG A 159 2.09 -10.09 11.88
CA ARG A 159 1.23 -10.90 12.75
C ARG A 159 0.12 -10.06 13.38
N ILE A 160 -0.92 -10.72 13.83
CA ILE A 160 -1.97 -10.09 14.65
C ILE A 160 -1.29 -9.49 15.91
N GLY A 161 -1.70 -8.29 16.28
CA GLY A 161 -1.10 -7.52 17.36
C GLY A 161 0.12 -6.69 16.95
N MET A 162 0.70 -6.87 15.75
CA MET A 162 1.79 -6.01 15.29
C MET A 162 1.35 -4.56 15.17
N ARG A 163 2.20 -3.64 15.64
CA ARG A 163 1.90 -2.21 15.65
C ARG A 163 1.91 -1.61 14.24
N VAL A 164 0.90 -0.79 13.97
CA VAL A 164 0.78 0.03 12.76
C VAL A 164 0.55 1.47 13.20
N ILE A 165 1.45 2.37 12.77
CA ILE A 165 1.37 3.79 13.08
C ILE A 165 0.98 4.53 11.80
N ILE A 166 -0.12 5.27 11.83
CA ILE A 166 -0.51 6.17 10.76
C ILE A 166 -0.11 7.59 11.19
N ALA A 167 0.92 8.11 10.55
CA ALA A 167 1.50 9.41 10.85
C ALA A 167 1.04 10.47 9.83
N PRO A 168 0.56 11.65 10.26
CA PRO A 168 0.21 12.74 9.33
C PRO A 168 1.41 13.21 8.50
N ASN A 169 2.59 13.22 9.13
CA ASN A 169 3.86 13.62 8.53
C ASN A 169 4.83 12.43 8.54
N ASP A 170 6.00 12.64 7.95
CA ASP A 170 7.06 11.64 8.00
C ASP A 170 7.50 11.42 9.44
N ALA A 171 7.56 10.17 9.83
CA ALA A 171 8.00 9.73 11.14
C ALA A 171 8.95 8.54 11.00
N ALA A 172 9.95 8.51 11.86
CA ALA A 172 10.84 7.37 12.01
C ALA A 172 11.02 7.09 13.51
N PRO A 173 11.23 5.83 13.91
CA PRO A 173 11.61 5.53 15.27
C PRO A 173 12.88 6.27 15.66
N VAL A 174 12.91 6.81 16.86
CA VAL A 174 14.09 7.41 17.47
C VAL A 174 14.38 6.72 18.78
N GLU A 175 15.65 6.57 19.10
CA GLU A 175 16.06 6.03 20.38
C GLU A 175 15.71 7.03 21.49
N ILE A 176 15.02 6.56 22.52
CA ILE A 176 14.64 7.35 23.69
C ILE A 176 15.30 6.72 24.90
N SER A 177 16.10 7.50 25.62
CA SER A 177 16.63 7.14 26.92
C SER A 177 15.96 7.98 28.02
N HIS A 178 15.30 7.33 28.95
CA HIS A 178 14.64 8.00 30.07
C HIS A 178 14.70 7.11 31.33
N ALA A 179 14.92 7.70 32.49
CA ALA A 179 15.05 6.95 33.74
C ALA A 179 13.81 6.11 34.14
N ALA A 180 12.61 6.50 33.63
CA ALA A 180 11.39 5.74 33.86
C ALA A 180 11.16 4.61 32.83
N LEU A 181 12.00 4.47 31.80
CA LEU A 181 11.91 3.36 30.86
C LEU A 181 12.48 2.11 31.49
N PHE A 182 11.71 1.03 31.42
CA PHE A 182 12.23 -0.28 31.83
C PHE A 182 13.33 -0.71 30.84
N THR A 183 14.55 -0.82 31.37
CA THR A 183 15.65 -1.43 30.62
C THR A 183 15.75 -2.87 31.07
N PRO A 184 15.42 -3.87 30.22
CA PRO A 184 15.60 -5.28 30.58
C PRO A 184 17.05 -5.52 30.92
N LYS A 185 17.30 -6.14 32.07
CA LYS A 185 18.65 -6.62 32.43
C LYS A 185 18.92 -7.87 31.61
N ALA A 186 20.12 -7.99 31.05
CA ALA A 186 20.50 -9.18 30.26
C ALA A 186 20.27 -10.49 31.03
N ASP A 187 20.49 -10.44 32.36
CA ASP A 187 20.24 -11.57 33.26
C ASP A 187 18.77 -11.94 33.41
N ALA A 188 17.84 -10.99 33.24
CA ALA A 188 16.41 -11.24 33.31
C ALA A 188 15.93 -11.99 32.08
N ASP A 189 16.40 -11.68 30.88
CA ASP A 189 16.09 -12.37 29.65
C ASP A 189 16.63 -13.79 29.64
N ALA A 190 17.87 -13.99 30.10
CA ALA A 190 18.46 -15.31 30.26
C ALA A 190 17.67 -16.16 31.26
N SER A 191 17.26 -15.58 32.39
CA SER A 191 16.47 -16.28 33.42
C SER A 191 15.04 -16.58 32.95
N ALA A 192 14.40 -15.68 32.17
CA ALA A 192 13.09 -15.92 31.59
C ALA A 192 13.13 -17.04 30.56
N SER A 193 14.15 -17.06 29.71
CA SER A 193 14.36 -18.09 28.69
C SER A 193 14.61 -19.47 29.34
N ALA A 194 15.41 -19.51 30.41
CA ALA A 194 15.65 -20.73 31.19
C ALA A 194 14.36 -21.26 31.86
N ARG A 195 13.54 -20.38 32.44
CA ARG A 195 12.24 -20.73 33.04
C ARG A 195 11.26 -21.25 31.97
N ALA A 196 11.18 -20.62 30.81
CA ALA A 196 10.36 -21.07 29.72
C ALA A 196 10.76 -22.48 29.26
N GLY A 197 12.03 -22.75 29.15
CA GLY A 197 12.55 -24.09 28.82
C GLY A 197 12.23 -25.15 29.88
N THR A 198 12.23 -24.78 31.16
CA THR A 198 11.87 -25.67 32.26
C THR A 198 10.36 -25.99 32.21
N LEU A 199 9.52 -24.98 32.10
CA LEU A 199 8.07 -25.13 32.00
C LEU A 199 7.63 -25.97 30.77
N ALA A 200 8.32 -25.79 29.65
CA ALA A 200 8.06 -26.58 28.45
C ALA A 200 8.37 -28.07 28.66
N ARG A 201 9.45 -28.40 29.37
CA ARG A 201 9.78 -29.80 29.73
C ARG A 201 8.77 -30.39 30.70
N GLU A 202 8.42 -29.67 31.76
CA GLU A 202 7.42 -30.10 32.72
C GLU A 202 6.05 -30.34 32.05
N ALA A 203 5.64 -29.48 31.13
CA ALA A 203 4.43 -29.67 30.36
C ALA A 203 4.46 -30.92 29.46
N ALA A 204 5.60 -31.20 28.84
CA ALA A 204 5.77 -32.42 28.03
C ALA A 204 5.74 -33.68 28.87
N GLU A 205 6.39 -33.68 30.03
CA GLU A 205 6.37 -34.78 30.98
C GLU A 205 4.95 -35.04 31.52
N ALA A 206 4.23 -33.98 31.88
CA ALA A 206 2.83 -34.10 32.34
C ALA A 206 1.91 -34.67 31.25
N THR A 207 2.12 -34.28 30.00
CA THR A 207 1.35 -34.81 28.86
C THR A 207 1.62 -36.30 28.66
N THR A 208 2.87 -36.72 28.72
CA THR A 208 3.27 -38.13 28.61
C THR A 208 2.68 -38.95 29.73
N ALA A 209 2.77 -38.47 30.98
CA ALA A 209 2.18 -39.15 32.16
C ALA A 209 0.65 -39.27 32.04
N ALA A 210 -0.04 -38.26 31.54
CA ALA A 210 -1.49 -38.30 31.31
C ALA A 210 -1.87 -39.32 30.22
N ASP A 211 -1.10 -39.43 29.15
CA ASP A 211 -1.32 -40.42 28.10
C ASP A 211 -1.07 -41.86 28.60
N ASP A 212 -0.07 -42.07 29.44
CA ASP A 212 0.23 -43.38 30.00
C ASP A 212 -0.83 -43.79 31.04
N ALA A 213 -1.32 -42.86 31.86
CA ALA A 213 -2.43 -43.10 32.77
C ALA A 213 -3.72 -43.45 31.98
N LYS A 214 -3.99 -42.77 30.89
CA LYS A 214 -5.13 -43.07 30.01
C LYS A 214 -5.03 -44.48 29.38
N LYS A 215 -3.84 -44.87 28.93
CA LYS A 215 -3.58 -46.22 28.39
C LYS A 215 -3.76 -47.29 29.48
N ALA A 216 -3.24 -47.04 30.70
CA ALA A 216 -3.39 -47.95 31.82
C ALA A 216 -4.87 -48.13 32.20
N ALA A 217 -5.65 -47.06 32.30
CA ALA A 217 -7.09 -47.12 32.58
C ALA A 217 -7.85 -47.88 31.49
N ALA A 218 -7.48 -47.69 30.21
CA ALA A 218 -8.11 -48.42 29.11
C ALA A 218 -7.79 -49.93 29.11
N ARG A 219 -6.59 -50.33 29.58
CA ARG A 219 -6.24 -51.75 29.78
C ARG A 219 -7.06 -52.37 30.94
N ALA A 220 -7.09 -51.72 32.10
CA ALA A 220 -7.87 -52.18 33.26
C ALA A 220 -9.37 -52.36 32.94
N ALA A 221 -9.93 -51.44 32.14
CA ALA A 221 -11.33 -51.56 31.72
C ALA A 221 -11.61 -52.75 30.78
N ARG A 222 -10.61 -53.21 30.03
CA ARG A 222 -10.70 -54.41 29.16
C ARG A 222 -10.56 -55.69 29.96
N ASP A 223 -9.75 -55.69 30.99
CA ASP A 223 -9.50 -56.88 31.83
C ASP A 223 -10.66 -57.18 32.80
N THR A 224 -11.57 -56.21 32.96
CA THR A 224 -12.77 -56.34 33.82
C THR A 224 -14.08 -56.64 33.05
N ALA A 225 -14.03 -56.67 31.71
CA ALA A 225 -15.15 -56.92 30.82
C ALA A 225 -15.13 -58.37 30.29
#